data_7ad317ff28ce50537213029bd022d6d0
#
_entry.id   7ad317ff28ce50537213029bd022d6d0
#
_cell.length_a   1.000
_cell.length_b   1.000
_cell.length_c   1.000
_cell.angle_alpha   90.00
_cell.angle_beta   90.00
_cell.angle_gamma   90.00
#
_symmetry.space_group_name_H-M   'P 1'
#
loop_
_entity.id
_entity.type
_entity.pdbx_description
1 polymer ?
#
loop_
_entity_poly.entity_id
_entity_poly.type
_entity_poly.pdbx_seq_one_letter_code
_entity_poly.pdbx_strand_id
1 'polypeptide(L)'
;MEAYLDYNRDVFRGKTVLLPCDDPEWSNFTRYFAQNFEALGLRKLISTSYAPESKTYKNGFQLSLFETESPKFDKEKTKTHGKIFILTEDTTGDGVINLDDLQWDYLEGDGDFRSKEVTRLRDEADIIVTNPPFSLFREFVAWIMDGGKKFIIIGNSNAISYKDFFHYILNKQIWLGNGFRGGNAYFKSLDERDFASGVFDETTGLVKFRNCCWFTNIDHGKRHKFIKLMTEADNIKYSKHKEIKGRGYKHYDNFDAIEVNYYDAIPSDYDGLMGVAVTFLDKHCPEQFEIVGICKTWFGMANKTYPKQIQVDKKGNRSVVTKLNDGAAIEVDGPIEGENYYIVDGKYYTQAYARVLIRKR
;
A
#
# COMPACT_ATOMS: atom_id res chain seq x y z
N MET A 1 -12.96 -1.00 6.91
CA MET A 1 -13.05 -1.74 8.19
C MET A 1 -14.00 -2.92 8.10
N GLU A 2 -15.17 -2.76 7.45
CA GLU A 2 -16.19 -3.81 7.33
C GLU A 2 -15.66 -5.18 6.88
N ALA A 3 -14.79 -5.23 5.88
CA ALA A 3 -14.24 -6.50 5.39
C ALA A 3 -13.49 -7.33 6.46
N TYR A 4 -12.95 -6.66 7.48
CA TYR A 4 -12.32 -7.33 8.62
C TYR A 4 -13.36 -7.76 9.66
N LEU A 5 -14.38 -6.94 9.88
CA LEU A 5 -15.51 -7.26 10.77
C LEU A 5 -16.38 -8.39 10.22
N ASP A 6 -16.60 -8.44 8.89
CA ASP A 6 -17.30 -9.55 8.23
C ASP A 6 -16.58 -10.89 8.42
N TYR A 7 -15.25 -10.86 8.45
CA TYR A 7 -14.42 -12.05 8.64
C TYR A 7 -14.27 -12.42 10.13
N ASN A 8 -14.09 -11.42 10.98
CA ASN A 8 -13.99 -11.58 12.43
C ASN A 8 -14.64 -10.38 13.14
N ARG A 9 -15.84 -10.56 13.67
CA ARG A 9 -16.60 -9.49 14.33
C ARG A 9 -15.90 -8.89 15.55
N ASP A 10 -15.04 -9.68 16.18
CA ASP A 10 -14.33 -9.26 17.40
C ASP A 10 -12.92 -8.74 17.14
N VAL A 11 -12.56 -8.45 15.89
CA VAL A 11 -11.21 -8.00 15.50
C VAL A 11 -10.75 -6.77 16.29
N PHE A 12 -11.67 -5.88 16.64
CA PHE A 12 -11.40 -4.65 17.40
C PHE A 12 -11.85 -4.73 18.87
N ARG A 13 -12.61 -5.76 19.27
CA ARG A 13 -13.19 -5.87 20.63
C ARG A 13 -12.11 -5.95 21.71
N GLY A 14 -12.23 -5.06 22.71
CA GLY A 14 -11.29 -4.94 23.82
C GLY A 14 -9.91 -4.42 23.43
N LYS A 15 -9.77 -3.85 22.21
CA LYS A 15 -8.48 -3.38 21.67
C LYS A 15 -8.29 -1.88 21.87
N THR A 16 -7.02 -1.51 22.05
CA THR A 16 -6.57 -0.13 21.89
C THR A 16 -6.17 0.09 20.45
N VAL A 17 -6.83 1.04 19.77
CA VAL A 17 -6.53 1.46 18.38
C VAL A 17 -5.77 2.77 18.43
N LEU A 18 -4.63 2.81 17.73
CA LEU A 18 -3.80 4.00 17.55
C LEU A 18 -3.86 4.49 16.11
N LEU A 19 -4.07 5.80 15.95
CA LEU A 19 -4.11 6.53 14.70
C LEU A 19 -2.99 7.61 14.71
N PRO A 20 -1.72 7.25 14.44
CA PRO A 20 -0.57 8.12 14.76
C PRO A 20 -0.32 9.27 13.77
N CYS A 21 -1.15 9.42 12.75
CA CYS A 21 -1.03 10.50 11.74
C CYS A 21 -2.39 11.13 11.42
N ASP A 22 -3.34 11.06 12.34
CA ASP A 22 -4.74 11.32 12.07
C ASP A 22 -5.32 12.34 13.07
N ASP A 23 -5.32 13.61 12.66
CA ASP A 23 -5.99 14.67 13.41
C ASP A 23 -7.52 14.46 13.37
N PRO A 24 -8.22 14.39 14.52
CA PRO A 24 -9.65 14.14 14.61
C PRO A 24 -10.53 15.11 13.82
N GLU A 25 -10.10 16.33 13.66
CA GLU A 25 -10.86 17.34 12.92
C GLU A 25 -10.95 17.00 11.44
N TRP A 26 -9.93 16.31 10.90
CA TRP A 26 -9.79 16.07 9.47
C TRP A 26 -9.81 14.58 9.12
N SER A 27 -9.44 13.70 10.07
CA SER A 27 -9.33 12.28 9.80
C SER A 27 -10.68 11.57 9.81
N ASN A 28 -11.02 10.98 8.69
CA ASN A 28 -12.16 10.06 8.61
C ASN A 28 -11.92 8.77 9.39
N PHE A 29 -10.68 8.39 9.68
CA PHE A 29 -10.39 7.22 10.52
C PHE A 29 -10.76 7.49 11.96
N THR A 30 -10.33 8.63 12.52
CA THR A 30 -10.70 9.02 13.89
C THR A 30 -12.21 9.10 14.05
N ARG A 31 -12.90 9.76 13.11
CA ARG A 31 -14.36 9.86 13.11
C ARG A 31 -15.03 8.49 13.06
N TYR A 32 -14.57 7.60 12.18
CA TYR A 32 -15.12 6.25 12.05
C TYR A 32 -15.00 5.46 13.37
N PHE A 33 -13.81 5.43 13.96
CA PHE A 33 -13.59 4.67 15.20
C PHE A 33 -14.30 5.28 16.39
N ALA A 34 -14.38 6.61 16.49
CA ALA A 34 -15.10 7.27 17.57
C ALA A 34 -16.61 7.03 17.47
N GLN A 35 -17.22 7.21 16.29
CA GLN A 35 -18.64 6.96 16.06
C GLN A 35 -19.06 5.50 16.25
N ASN A 36 -18.15 4.57 16.10
CA ASN A 36 -18.41 3.13 16.25
C ASN A 36 -17.73 2.54 17.47
N PHE A 37 -17.29 3.36 18.43
CA PHE A 37 -16.49 2.92 19.58
C PHE A 37 -17.16 1.77 20.36
N GLU A 38 -18.42 1.94 20.74
CA GLU A 38 -19.20 0.94 21.47
C GLU A 38 -19.53 -0.27 20.59
N ALA A 39 -19.97 -0.04 19.35
CA ALA A 39 -20.33 -1.12 18.42
C ALA A 39 -19.13 -2.03 18.12
N LEU A 40 -17.92 -1.47 18.00
CA LEU A 40 -16.67 -2.19 17.84
C LEU A 40 -16.19 -2.81 19.16
N GLY A 41 -16.71 -2.35 20.30
CA GLY A 41 -16.29 -2.76 21.64
C GLY A 41 -14.85 -2.38 21.95
N LEU A 42 -14.40 -1.21 21.50
CA LEU A 42 -13.04 -0.73 21.74
C LEU A 42 -12.79 -0.54 23.23
N ARG A 43 -11.55 -0.78 23.67
CA ARG A 43 -11.09 -0.41 25.00
C ARG A 43 -10.63 1.03 25.04
N LYS A 44 -9.93 1.47 23.99
CA LYS A 44 -9.34 2.81 23.90
C LYS A 44 -9.09 3.19 22.44
N LEU A 45 -9.36 4.43 22.11
CA LEU A 45 -8.95 5.05 20.86
C LEU A 45 -7.93 6.15 21.16
N ILE A 46 -6.80 6.14 20.44
CA ILE A 46 -5.77 7.16 20.53
C ILE A 46 -5.55 7.69 19.11
N SER A 47 -5.62 9.01 18.94
CA SER A 47 -5.27 9.67 17.70
C SER A 47 -4.22 10.74 17.97
N THR A 48 -3.21 10.87 17.08
CA THR A 48 -2.21 11.93 17.21
C THR A 48 -2.09 12.74 15.92
N SER A 49 -1.83 14.02 16.05
CA SER A 49 -1.50 14.89 14.94
C SER A 49 -0.04 15.32 14.98
N TYR A 50 0.49 15.66 13.81
CA TYR A 50 1.83 16.23 13.66
C TYR A 50 1.75 17.75 13.72
N ALA A 51 2.73 18.41 14.37
CA ALA A 51 2.74 19.84 14.55
C ALA A 51 2.77 20.61 13.22
N PRO A 52 1.99 21.69 13.05
CA PRO A 52 1.90 22.45 11.80
C PRO A 52 3.21 23.04 11.29
N GLU A 53 4.05 23.59 12.16
CA GLU A 53 5.32 24.19 11.76
C GLU A 53 6.33 23.17 11.23
N SER A 54 6.16 21.90 11.59
CA SER A 54 6.92 20.79 11.02
C SER A 54 6.46 20.43 9.60
N LYS A 55 5.37 21.05 9.11
CA LYS A 55 4.81 20.88 7.77
C LYS A 55 4.94 22.18 6.97
N THR A 56 5.32 22.06 5.70
CA THR A 56 5.40 23.20 4.80
C THR A 56 4.03 23.45 4.16
N TYR A 57 3.28 24.44 4.67
CA TYR A 57 2.02 24.88 4.05
C TYR A 57 2.25 26.13 3.19
N LYS A 58 1.69 26.17 1.96
CA LYS A 58 1.80 27.35 1.07
C LYS A 58 1.02 28.57 1.57
N ASN A 59 -0.13 28.36 2.21
CA ASN A 59 -1.09 29.43 2.58
C ASN A 59 -1.19 29.68 4.09
N GLY A 60 -0.23 29.21 4.87
CA GLY A 60 -0.27 29.31 6.32
C GLY A 60 -1.20 28.27 6.97
N PHE A 61 -1.17 28.25 8.28
CA PHE A 61 -1.96 27.34 9.10
C PHE A 61 -3.21 28.06 9.61
N GLN A 62 -4.39 27.48 9.41
CA GLN A 62 -5.63 27.94 10.03
C GLN A 62 -5.91 27.10 11.27
N LEU A 63 -6.08 27.80 12.40
CA LEU A 63 -6.54 27.21 13.64
C LEU A 63 -8.01 26.79 13.49
N SER A 64 -8.38 25.64 14.03
CA SER A 64 -9.77 25.23 14.08
C SER A 64 -10.54 25.95 15.18
N LEU A 65 -11.86 26.05 15.02
CA LEU A 65 -12.73 26.59 16.07
C LEU A 65 -12.72 25.71 17.30
N PHE A 66 -12.70 24.39 17.13
CA PHE A 66 -12.65 23.42 18.22
C PHE A 66 -11.43 23.61 19.12
N GLU A 67 -10.28 23.90 18.51
CA GLU A 67 -9.03 24.15 19.24
C GLU A 67 -9.05 25.48 19.97
N THR A 68 -9.46 26.55 19.28
CA THR A 68 -9.44 27.93 19.83
C THR A 68 -10.45 28.15 20.98
N GLU A 69 -11.53 27.39 21.02
CA GLU A 69 -12.53 27.44 22.09
C GLU A 69 -12.15 26.59 23.32
N SER A 70 -11.13 25.75 23.19
CA SER A 70 -10.68 24.91 24.29
C SER A 70 -9.90 25.69 25.35
N PRO A 71 -10.15 25.46 26.66
CA PRO A 71 -9.37 26.06 27.73
C PRO A 71 -7.89 25.63 27.76
N LYS A 72 -7.55 24.55 27.04
CA LYS A 72 -6.16 24.04 26.86
C LYS A 72 -5.42 24.70 25.73
N PHE A 73 -6.08 25.56 24.93
CA PHE A 73 -5.46 26.22 23.78
C PHE A 73 -4.25 27.07 24.18
N ASP A 74 -3.11 26.78 23.56
CA ASP A 74 -1.88 27.53 23.69
C ASP A 74 -1.37 27.89 22.28
N LYS A 75 -1.34 29.19 21.97
CA LYS A 75 -1.01 29.73 20.64
C LYS A 75 0.39 29.35 20.16
N GLU A 76 1.35 29.18 21.06
CA GLU A 76 2.71 28.80 20.71
C GLU A 76 2.86 27.28 20.60
N LYS A 77 2.29 26.52 21.55
CA LYS A 77 2.33 25.06 21.51
C LYS A 77 1.62 24.49 20.30
N THR A 78 0.48 25.08 19.90
CA THR A 78 -0.29 24.62 18.75
C THR A 78 0.50 24.56 17.44
N LYS A 79 1.55 25.37 17.32
CA LYS A 79 2.41 25.40 16.14
C LYS A 79 3.53 24.38 16.18
N THR A 80 4.07 24.12 17.36
CA THR A 80 5.32 23.38 17.55
C THR A 80 5.14 21.98 18.13
N HIS A 81 4.02 21.74 18.80
CA HIS A 81 3.71 20.45 19.43
C HIS A 81 2.62 19.71 18.67
N GLY A 82 2.76 18.40 18.56
CA GLY A 82 1.68 17.52 18.12
C GLY A 82 0.56 17.49 19.17
N LYS A 83 -0.59 16.97 18.79
CA LYS A 83 -1.71 16.78 19.70
C LYS A 83 -1.99 15.30 19.87
N ILE A 84 -2.47 14.94 21.06
CA ILE A 84 -2.99 13.61 21.36
C ILE A 84 -4.47 13.72 21.70
N PHE A 85 -5.26 12.81 21.19
CA PHE A 85 -6.69 12.68 21.44
C PHE A 85 -6.97 11.28 21.95
N ILE A 86 -7.72 11.19 23.03
CA ILE A 86 -8.02 9.93 23.70
C ILE A 86 -9.53 9.82 23.90
N LEU A 87 -10.07 8.64 23.60
CA LEU A 87 -11.45 8.26 23.85
C LEU A 87 -11.46 6.93 24.61
N THR A 88 -12.08 6.91 25.78
CA THR A 88 -12.20 5.73 26.63
C THR A 88 -13.60 5.54 27.23
N GLU A 89 -14.32 6.64 27.45
CA GLU A 89 -15.59 6.66 28.19
C GLU A 89 -16.44 7.85 27.79
N ASP A 90 -17.71 7.82 28.14
CA ASP A 90 -18.65 8.93 28.04
C ASP A 90 -18.23 10.01 29.03
N THR A 91 -17.66 11.10 28.56
CA THR A 91 -17.21 12.25 29.36
C THR A 91 -18.25 13.37 29.37
N THR A 92 -19.17 13.37 28.41
CA THR A 92 -20.28 14.34 28.30
C THR A 92 -21.48 13.95 29.17
N GLY A 93 -21.62 12.67 29.51
CA GLY A 93 -22.71 12.14 30.33
C GLY A 93 -24.03 12.00 29.58
N ASP A 94 -23.99 11.97 28.25
CA ASP A 94 -25.17 11.82 27.38
C ASP A 94 -25.58 10.35 27.15
N GLY A 95 -24.77 9.41 27.65
CA GLY A 95 -25.00 7.96 27.57
C GLY A 95 -24.51 7.34 26.26
N VAL A 96 -23.75 8.08 25.42
CA VAL A 96 -23.18 7.60 24.15
C VAL A 96 -21.71 8.00 24.05
N ILE A 97 -20.83 7.06 23.79
CA ILE A 97 -19.41 7.36 23.54
C ILE A 97 -19.21 7.73 22.07
N ASN A 98 -18.78 8.96 21.80
CA ASN A 98 -18.63 9.48 20.45
C ASN A 98 -17.52 10.55 20.33
N LEU A 99 -17.54 11.36 19.28
CA LEU A 99 -16.52 12.40 19.04
C LEU A 99 -16.51 13.51 20.11
N ASP A 100 -17.65 13.79 20.74
CA ASP A 100 -17.77 14.86 21.74
C ASP A 100 -17.08 14.50 23.05
N ASP A 101 -16.79 13.20 23.25
CA ASP A 101 -16.05 12.68 24.40
C ASP A 101 -14.55 12.65 24.23
N LEU A 102 -14.04 13.06 23.05
CA LEU A 102 -12.61 13.08 22.78
C LEU A 102 -11.89 14.08 23.71
N GLN A 103 -11.08 13.55 24.61
CA GLN A 103 -10.16 14.35 25.40
C GLN A 103 -8.89 14.61 24.60
N TRP A 104 -8.38 15.82 24.60
CA TRP A 104 -7.15 16.15 23.92
C TRP A 104 -6.16 16.89 24.80
N ASP A 105 -4.86 16.78 24.44
CA ASP A 105 -3.76 17.51 25.03
C ASP A 105 -2.64 17.72 24.01
N TYR A 106 -1.64 18.53 24.35
CA TYR A 106 -0.41 18.61 23.56
C TYR A 106 0.52 17.44 23.90
N LEU A 107 1.18 16.90 22.88
CA LEU A 107 2.33 16.03 23.07
C LEU A 107 3.53 16.87 23.59
N GLU A 108 4.52 16.21 24.18
CA GLU A 108 5.79 16.85 24.57
C GLU A 108 6.59 17.30 23.35
N GLY A 109 6.48 16.59 22.23
CA GLY A 109 7.15 16.84 20.97
C GLY A 109 6.20 17.22 19.84
N ASP A 110 6.74 17.22 18.63
CA ASP A 110 6.03 17.59 17.39
C ASP A 110 5.03 16.54 16.87
N GLY A 111 4.94 15.38 17.52
CA GLY A 111 4.08 14.27 17.09
C GLY A 111 4.71 13.35 16.03
N ASP A 112 6.02 13.44 15.78
CA ASP A 112 6.71 12.49 14.90
C ASP A 112 6.57 11.06 15.44
N PHE A 113 6.13 10.14 14.59
CA PHE A 113 5.93 8.74 14.97
C PHE A 113 7.22 8.06 15.50
N ARG A 114 8.40 8.57 15.10
CA ARG A 114 9.72 8.07 15.56
C ARG A 114 10.09 8.55 16.95
N SER A 115 9.38 9.54 17.50
CA SER A 115 9.64 10.05 18.83
C SER A 115 9.43 8.96 19.89
N LYS A 116 10.12 9.10 21.03
CA LYS A 116 9.94 8.17 22.16
C LYS A 116 8.50 8.20 22.69
N GLU A 117 7.87 9.36 22.65
CA GLU A 117 6.51 9.56 23.11
C GLU A 117 5.51 8.80 22.24
N VAL A 118 5.50 8.99 20.93
CA VAL A 118 4.60 8.28 20.02
C VAL A 118 4.94 6.80 19.95
N THR A 119 6.23 6.42 20.12
CA THR A 119 6.63 5.01 20.24
C THR A 119 6.03 4.35 21.47
N ARG A 120 5.91 5.03 22.62
CA ARG A 120 5.20 4.48 23.80
C ARG A 120 3.71 4.28 23.51
N LEU A 121 3.07 5.19 22.78
CA LEU A 121 1.68 5.02 22.36
C LEU A 121 1.53 3.82 21.40
N ARG A 122 2.49 3.61 20.48
CA ARG A 122 2.56 2.39 19.68
C ARG A 122 2.62 1.14 20.56
N ASP A 123 3.50 1.16 21.56
CA ASP A 123 3.72 -0.01 22.40
C ASP A 123 2.48 -0.33 23.27
N GLU A 124 1.70 0.68 23.66
CA GLU A 124 0.40 0.52 24.32
C GLU A 124 -0.68 -0.02 23.39
N ALA A 125 -0.66 0.34 22.11
CA ALA A 125 -1.69 -0.02 21.15
C ALA A 125 -1.68 -1.52 20.79
N ASP A 126 -2.84 -2.06 20.47
CA ASP A 126 -3.02 -3.40 19.89
C ASP A 126 -3.02 -3.32 18.37
N ILE A 127 -3.65 -2.29 17.80
CA ILE A 127 -3.87 -2.13 16.36
C ILE A 127 -3.53 -0.70 15.95
N ILE A 128 -2.80 -0.54 14.84
CA ILE A 128 -2.50 0.75 14.23
C ILE A 128 -3.30 0.88 12.94
N VAL A 129 -4.07 1.96 12.81
CA VAL A 129 -4.81 2.28 11.58
C VAL A 129 -4.50 3.71 11.18
N THR A 130 -3.98 3.95 9.97
CA THR A 130 -3.61 5.32 9.56
C THR A 130 -3.32 5.43 8.07
N ASN A 131 -3.25 6.68 7.61
CA ASN A 131 -2.66 7.07 6.34
C ASN A 131 -1.28 7.71 6.59
N PRO A 132 -0.20 6.93 6.62
CA PRO A 132 1.12 7.46 6.95
C PRO A 132 1.68 8.36 5.85
N PRO A 133 2.67 9.23 6.14
CA PRO A 133 3.35 10.00 5.13
C PRO A 133 4.10 9.08 4.15
N PHE A 134 3.77 9.16 2.85
CA PHE A 134 4.32 8.25 1.83
C PHE A 134 5.84 8.36 1.66
N SER A 135 6.41 9.54 1.92
CA SER A 135 7.87 9.73 1.91
C SER A 135 8.60 8.93 2.99
N LEU A 136 7.96 8.67 4.12
CA LEU A 136 8.48 7.92 5.26
C LEU A 136 7.89 6.51 5.38
N PHE A 137 7.18 6.04 4.35
CA PHE A 137 6.39 4.80 4.41
C PHE A 137 7.22 3.58 4.86
N ARG A 138 8.44 3.42 4.35
CA ARG A 138 9.31 2.29 4.72
C ARG A 138 9.73 2.33 6.19
N GLU A 139 10.11 3.50 6.68
CA GLU A 139 10.46 3.72 8.09
C GLU A 139 9.24 3.48 8.99
N PHE A 140 8.07 3.94 8.55
CA PHE A 140 6.82 3.76 9.27
C PHE A 140 6.44 2.28 9.39
N VAL A 141 6.56 1.51 8.30
CA VAL A 141 6.30 0.07 8.36
C VAL A 141 7.30 -0.65 9.26
N ALA A 142 8.60 -0.32 9.17
CA ALA A 142 9.60 -0.88 10.06
C ALA A 142 9.26 -0.58 11.53
N TRP A 143 8.89 0.66 11.86
CA TRP A 143 8.47 1.07 13.18
C TRP A 143 7.26 0.28 13.72
N ILE A 144 6.26 -0.02 12.87
CA ILE A 144 5.12 -0.88 13.26
C ILE A 144 5.60 -2.32 13.52
N MET A 145 6.41 -2.86 12.61
CA MET A 145 6.86 -4.25 12.67
C MET A 145 7.78 -4.49 13.87
N ASP A 146 8.64 -3.54 14.20
CA ASP A 146 9.49 -3.57 15.40
C ASP A 146 8.67 -3.61 16.69
N GLY A 147 7.51 -2.95 16.70
CA GLY A 147 6.55 -3.01 17.80
C GLY A 147 5.70 -4.29 17.83
N GLY A 148 5.80 -5.15 16.83
CA GLY A 148 4.98 -6.37 16.72
C GLY A 148 3.48 -6.11 16.61
N LYS A 149 3.07 -4.96 16.09
CA LYS A 149 1.67 -4.51 16.11
C LYS A 149 0.85 -5.04 14.96
N LYS A 150 -0.45 -5.21 15.19
CA LYS A 150 -1.42 -5.38 14.11
C LYS A 150 -1.69 -4.03 13.46
N PHE A 151 -1.96 -4.04 12.14
CA PHE A 151 -2.18 -2.77 11.44
C PHE A 151 -3.04 -2.87 10.19
N ILE A 152 -3.62 -1.73 9.80
CA ILE A 152 -4.29 -1.49 8.52
C ILE A 152 -3.86 -0.09 8.06
N ILE A 153 -3.00 0.01 7.05
CA ILE A 153 -2.45 1.29 6.59
C ILE A 153 -2.60 1.48 5.08
N ILE A 154 -2.72 2.74 4.67
CA ILE A 154 -2.69 3.10 3.26
C ILE A 154 -1.23 3.23 2.82
N GLY A 155 -0.92 2.74 1.62
CA GLY A 155 0.39 2.92 1.01
C GLY A 155 0.36 2.87 -0.51
N ASN A 156 1.53 3.05 -1.10
CA ASN A 156 1.70 2.94 -2.55
C ASN A 156 2.12 1.50 -2.90
N SER A 157 1.44 0.87 -3.87
CA SER A 157 1.73 -0.50 -4.30
C SER A 157 3.14 -0.70 -4.85
N ASN A 158 3.84 0.39 -5.24
CA ASN A 158 5.25 0.31 -5.63
C ASN A 158 6.15 -0.17 -4.48
N ALA A 159 5.73 0.03 -3.22
CA ALA A 159 6.44 -0.47 -2.05
C ALA A 159 6.66 -1.98 -2.08
N ILE A 160 5.77 -2.75 -2.72
CA ILE A 160 5.90 -4.19 -2.92
C ILE A 160 7.25 -4.56 -3.55
N SER A 161 7.78 -3.71 -4.44
CA SER A 161 9.05 -3.95 -5.14
C SER A 161 10.29 -3.47 -4.36
N TYR A 162 10.15 -2.91 -3.17
CA TYR A 162 11.29 -2.49 -2.36
C TYR A 162 11.88 -3.67 -1.60
N LYS A 163 13.20 -3.75 -1.56
CA LYS A 163 13.93 -4.86 -0.94
C LYS A 163 13.56 -5.06 0.54
N ASP A 164 13.53 -3.98 1.30
CA ASP A 164 13.23 -3.94 2.73
C ASP A 164 11.74 -4.19 3.05
N PHE A 165 10.86 -4.06 2.06
CA PHE A 165 9.43 -4.31 2.23
C PHE A 165 9.01 -5.70 1.74
N PHE A 166 9.54 -6.17 0.61
CA PHE A 166 9.11 -7.42 -0.01
C PHE A 166 9.33 -8.65 0.89
N HIS A 167 10.36 -8.64 1.74
CA HIS A 167 10.59 -9.76 2.65
C HIS A 167 9.43 -9.97 3.65
N TYR A 168 8.73 -8.91 4.05
CA TYR A 168 7.53 -9.05 4.88
C TYR A 168 6.40 -9.77 4.14
N ILE A 169 6.24 -9.50 2.82
CA ILE A 169 5.26 -10.18 1.98
C ILE A 169 5.64 -11.65 1.81
N LEU A 170 6.90 -11.92 1.47
CA LEU A 170 7.44 -13.28 1.29
C LEU A 170 7.28 -14.13 2.54
N ASN A 171 7.54 -13.55 3.72
CA ASN A 171 7.41 -14.20 5.02
C ASN A 171 5.97 -14.22 5.56
N LYS A 172 4.98 -13.81 4.75
CA LYS A 172 3.56 -13.76 5.13
C LYS A 172 3.29 -12.91 6.38
N GLN A 173 4.08 -11.87 6.60
CA GLN A 173 3.94 -10.93 7.70
C GLN A 173 3.09 -9.72 7.30
N ILE A 174 3.03 -9.39 6.00
CA ILE A 174 2.22 -8.32 5.42
C ILE A 174 1.54 -8.83 4.15
N TRP A 175 0.31 -8.42 3.92
CA TRP A 175 -0.44 -8.65 2.69
C TRP A 175 -1.31 -7.45 2.32
N LEU A 176 -1.93 -7.49 1.15
CA LEU A 176 -2.84 -6.43 0.73
C LEU A 176 -4.20 -6.57 1.42
N GLY A 177 -4.71 -5.46 1.91
CA GLY A 177 -6.05 -5.35 2.49
C GLY A 177 -7.14 -5.26 1.42
N ASN A 178 -8.39 -5.08 1.86
CA ASN A 178 -9.54 -4.93 0.97
C ASN A 178 -9.83 -3.45 0.70
N GLY A 179 -9.97 -3.07 -0.57
CA GLY A 179 -10.31 -1.71 -1.00
C GLY A 179 -9.50 -1.23 -2.21
N PHE A 180 -9.69 0.03 -2.59
CA PHE A 180 -9.01 0.71 -3.72
C PHE A 180 -9.00 -0.10 -5.03
N ARG A 181 -10.17 -0.32 -5.60
CA ARG A 181 -10.33 -0.99 -6.90
C ARG A 181 -9.54 -0.23 -7.98
N GLY A 182 -8.63 -0.92 -8.66
CA GLY A 182 -7.82 -0.36 -9.72
C GLY A 182 -6.62 0.49 -9.27
N GLY A 183 -6.29 0.51 -7.99
CA GLY A 183 -5.10 1.17 -7.46
C GLY A 183 -5.14 2.70 -7.45
N ASN A 184 -6.26 3.33 -7.80
CA ASN A 184 -6.46 4.78 -7.69
C ASN A 184 -7.38 5.09 -6.50
N ALA A 185 -7.02 6.15 -5.78
CA ALA A 185 -7.85 6.74 -4.74
C ALA A 185 -8.07 8.22 -5.04
N TYR A 186 -9.24 8.73 -4.69
CA TYR A 186 -9.63 10.12 -4.88
C TYR A 186 -9.93 10.73 -3.52
N PHE A 187 -9.27 11.82 -3.18
CA PHE A 187 -9.41 12.48 -1.91
C PHE A 187 -9.70 13.96 -2.13
N LYS A 188 -10.51 14.54 -1.26
CA LYS A 188 -10.59 15.99 -1.14
C LYS A 188 -9.33 16.47 -0.44
N SER A 189 -8.56 17.34 -1.08
CA SER A 189 -7.41 17.99 -0.44
C SER A 189 -7.86 19.25 0.26
N LEU A 190 -7.37 19.46 1.46
CA LEU A 190 -7.50 20.74 2.18
C LEU A 190 -6.35 21.68 1.84
N ASP A 191 -5.32 21.17 1.18
CA ASP A 191 -4.16 21.94 0.71
C ASP A 191 -4.42 22.48 -0.69
N GLU A 192 -4.35 23.80 -0.85
CA GLU A 192 -4.28 24.47 -2.14
C GLU A 192 -2.84 24.41 -2.68
N ARG A 193 -2.39 23.21 -3.03
CA ARG A 193 -1.09 23.00 -3.69
C ARG A 193 -1.26 23.05 -5.20
N ASP A 194 -0.19 23.44 -5.89
CA ASP A 194 -0.06 23.12 -7.31
C ASP A 194 0.15 21.62 -7.45
N PHE A 195 -0.84 20.90 -7.92
CA PHE A 195 -0.74 19.49 -8.23
C PHE A 195 -0.11 19.27 -9.60
N ALA A 196 0.61 18.18 -9.76
CA ALA A 196 1.11 17.79 -11.08
C ALA A 196 -0.06 17.55 -12.05
N SER A 197 0.19 17.77 -13.35
CA SER A 197 -0.80 17.58 -14.40
C SER A 197 -1.49 16.22 -14.31
N GLY A 198 -2.82 16.21 -14.34
CA GLY A 198 -3.67 15.01 -14.28
C GLY A 198 -3.78 14.38 -12.89
N VAL A 199 -3.38 15.09 -11.83
CA VAL A 199 -3.54 14.69 -10.43
C VAL A 199 -4.75 15.35 -9.79
N PHE A 200 -4.97 16.64 -10.07
CA PHE A 200 -6.13 17.38 -9.57
C PHE A 200 -7.21 17.46 -10.65
N ASP A 201 -8.44 17.21 -10.26
CA ASP A 201 -9.63 17.37 -11.11
C ASP A 201 -10.38 18.63 -10.66
N GLU A 202 -10.27 19.68 -11.46
CA GLU A 202 -10.90 20.98 -11.20
C GLU A 202 -12.45 20.90 -11.12
N THR A 203 -13.04 19.93 -11.80
CA THR A 203 -14.52 19.75 -11.85
C THR A 203 -15.04 19.18 -10.53
N THR A 204 -14.32 18.22 -9.94
CA THR A 204 -14.75 17.52 -8.73
C THR A 204 -14.07 18.05 -7.47
N GLY A 205 -12.97 18.81 -7.61
CA GLY A 205 -12.12 19.24 -6.50
C GLY A 205 -11.36 18.10 -5.84
N LEU A 206 -11.24 16.95 -6.54
CA LEU A 206 -10.60 15.76 -5.99
C LEU A 206 -9.17 15.61 -6.49
N VAL A 207 -8.30 15.16 -5.60
CA VAL A 207 -6.91 14.78 -5.89
C VAL A 207 -6.86 13.27 -6.12
N LYS A 208 -6.29 12.89 -7.26
CA LYS A 208 -6.10 11.49 -7.66
C LYS A 208 -4.76 10.97 -7.17
N PHE A 209 -4.78 10.03 -6.26
CA PHE A 209 -3.61 9.25 -5.87
C PHE A 209 -3.59 7.94 -6.65
N ARG A 210 -2.50 7.72 -7.39
CA ARG A 210 -2.30 6.49 -8.18
C ARG A 210 -1.61 5.42 -7.33
N ASN A 211 -1.87 4.16 -7.66
CA ASN A 211 -1.23 3.01 -7.03
C ASN A 211 -1.47 2.92 -5.50
N CYS A 212 -2.57 3.48 -5.00
CA CYS A 212 -2.94 3.30 -3.61
C CYS A 212 -3.44 1.89 -3.33
N CYS A 213 -3.01 1.32 -2.22
CA CYS A 213 -3.53 0.07 -1.69
C CYS A 213 -3.52 0.09 -0.17
N TRP A 214 -4.25 -0.85 0.43
CA TRP A 214 -4.16 -1.14 1.83
C TRP A 214 -3.10 -2.20 2.07
N PHE A 215 -2.25 -2.00 3.08
CA PHE A 215 -1.37 -3.01 3.63
C PHE A 215 -1.83 -3.37 5.03
N THR A 216 -1.74 -4.65 5.38
CA THR A 216 -2.21 -5.16 6.67
C THR A 216 -1.51 -6.45 7.06
N ASN A 217 -1.56 -6.78 8.34
CA ASN A 217 -1.26 -8.10 8.89
C ASN A 217 -2.46 -8.67 9.69
N ILE A 218 -3.65 -8.09 9.47
CA ILE A 218 -4.93 -8.60 9.98
C ILE A 218 -5.63 -9.35 8.86
N ASP A 219 -6.08 -10.56 9.14
CA ASP A 219 -6.70 -11.42 8.15
C ASP A 219 -8.10 -10.95 7.74
N HIS A 220 -8.51 -11.32 6.53
CA HIS A 220 -9.82 -10.97 5.98
C HIS A 220 -10.26 -11.97 4.90
N GLY A 221 -11.57 -12.13 4.70
CA GLY A 221 -12.15 -13.18 3.85
C GLY A 221 -11.74 -13.11 2.37
N LYS A 222 -11.38 -11.93 1.84
CA LYS A 222 -10.92 -11.81 0.46
C LYS A 222 -9.61 -12.57 0.21
N ARG A 223 -8.73 -12.64 1.21
CA ARG A 223 -7.45 -13.34 1.13
C ARG A 223 -7.60 -14.86 0.96
N HIS A 224 -8.71 -15.43 1.39
CA HIS A 224 -9.03 -16.86 1.30
C HIS A 224 -9.94 -17.20 0.11
N LYS A 225 -10.15 -16.25 -0.79
CA LYS A 225 -11.00 -16.46 -1.95
C LYS A 225 -10.22 -17.08 -3.10
N PHE A 226 -10.53 -18.34 -3.42
CA PHE A 226 -9.93 -19.04 -4.53
C PHE A 226 -10.24 -18.37 -5.87
N ILE A 227 -9.22 -18.26 -6.72
CA ILE A 227 -9.34 -17.83 -8.11
C ILE A 227 -9.76 -19.03 -8.94
N LYS A 228 -10.80 -18.86 -9.78
CA LYS A 228 -11.17 -19.87 -10.76
C LYS A 228 -10.16 -19.86 -11.90
N LEU A 229 -9.56 -20.99 -12.17
CA LEU A 229 -8.50 -21.15 -13.16
C LEU A 229 -8.95 -22.11 -14.26
N MET A 230 -8.42 -21.89 -15.46
CA MET A 230 -8.47 -22.82 -16.60
C MET A 230 -7.13 -23.54 -16.73
N THR A 231 -7.12 -24.67 -17.43
CA THR A 231 -5.87 -25.34 -17.83
C THR A 231 -5.08 -24.47 -18.80
N GLU A 232 -3.80 -24.77 -19.00
CA GLU A 232 -2.98 -24.09 -20.02
C GLU A 232 -3.62 -24.20 -21.40
N ALA A 233 -4.04 -25.42 -21.79
CA ALA A 233 -4.72 -25.68 -23.05
C ALA A 233 -6.01 -24.87 -23.23
N ASP A 234 -6.82 -24.77 -22.17
CA ASP A 234 -8.05 -23.97 -22.20
C ASP A 234 -7.77 -22.48 -22.26
N ASN A 235 -6.75 -21.98 -21.56
CA ASN A 235 -6.32 -20.59 -21.66
C ASN A 235 -5.88 -20.25 -23.09
N ILE A 236 -5.08 -21.10 -23.73
CA ILE A 236 -4.65 -20.91 -25.11
C ILE A 236 -5.86 -20.89 -26.07
N LYS A 237 -6.86 -21.72 -25.83
CA LYS A 237 -8.02 -21.83 -26.70
C LYS A 237 -9.09 -20.76 -26.45
N TYR A 238 -9.39 -20.47 -25.19
CA TYR A 238 -10.58 -19.69 -24.80
C TYR A 238 -10.30 -18.37 -24.12
N SER A 239 -9.04 -18.05 -23.77
CA SER A 239 -8.72 -16.80 -23.09
C SER A 239 -9.27 -15.59 -23.85
N LYS A 240 -9.74 -14.58 -23.10
CA LYS A 240 -10.08 -13.26 -23.65
C LYS A 240 -8.85 -12.40 -23.94
N HIS A 241 -7.68 -12.83 -23.42
CA HIS A 241 -6.42 -12.08 -23.54
C HIS A 241 -5.70 -12.49 -24.83
N LYS A 242 -5.53 -11.52 -25.75
CA LYS A 242 -4.94 -11.73 -27.07
C LYS A 242 -3.47 -12.21 -27.03
N GLU A 243 -2.77 -11.87 -25.94
CA GLU A 243 -1.37 -12.25 -25.73
C GLU A 243 -1.21 -13.76 -25.46
N ILE A 244 -2.28 -14.41 -24.97
CA ILE A 244 -2.28 -15.82 -24.59
C ILE A 244 -3.07 -16.65 -25.62
N LYS A 245 -4.23 -16.14 -26.05
CA LYS A 245 -5.11 -16.86 -26.97
C LYS A 245 -4.41 -17.18 -28.28
N GLY A 246 -4.27 -18.47 -28.59
CA GLY A 246 -3.60 -18.98 -29.80
C GLY A 246 -2.08 -18.90 -29.76
N ARG A 247 -1.46 -18.41 -28.67
CA ARG A 247 -0.01 -18.16 -28.59
C ARG A 247 0.69 -18.89 -27.45
N GLY A 248 -0.02 -19.12 -26.32
CA GLY A 248 0.58 -19.66 -25.10
C GLY A 248 1.31 -18.62 -24.25
N TYR A 249 2.13 -19.11 -23.33
CA TYR A 249 2.86 -18.27 -22.36
C TYR A 249 4.30 -18.07 -22.80
N LYS A 250 4.81 -16.85 -22.69
CA LYS A 250 6.22 -16.55 -22.95
C LYS A 250 7.07 -16.93 -21.75
N HIS A 251 8.28 -17.43 -22.00
CA HIS A 251 9.30 -17.65 -20.97
C HIS A 251 10.18 -16.40 -20.81
N TYR A 252 10.63 -16.16 -19.59
CA TYR A 252 11.67 -15.16 -19.38
C TYR A 252 13.04 -15.70 -19.77
N ASP A 253 13.87 -14.83 -20.36
CA ASP A 253 15.24 -15.20 -20.74
C ASP A 253 16.20 -15.23 -19.54
N ASN A 254 15.87 -14.51 -18.46
CA ASN A 254 16.70 -14.35 -17.28
C ASN A 254 16.11 -14.87 -15.96
N PHE A 255 14.96 -15.53 -16.03
CA PHE A 255 14.33 -16.23 -14.91
C PHE A 255 13.69 -17.53 -15.42
N ASP A 256 13.79 -18.59 -14.63
CA ASP A 256 13.13 -19.86 -14.95
C ASP A 256 11.63 -19.79 -14.60
N ALA A 257 10.88 -18.99 -15.37
CA ALA A 257 9.44 -18.78 -15.15
C ALA A 257 8.74 -18.33 -16.43
N ILE A 258 7.44 -18.57 -16.50
CA ILE A 258 6.55 -18.07 -17.55
C ILE A 258 5.95 -16.71 -17.18
N GLU A 259 5.69 -15.88 -18.20
CA GLU A 259 4.98 -14.61 -18.05
C GLU A 259 3.48 -14.82 -17.99
N VAL A 260 2.84 -14.40 -16.88
CA VAL A 260 1.38 -14.44 -16.70
C VAL A 260 0.87 -13.04 -16.36
N ASN A 261 0.48 -12.29 -17.36
CA ASN A 261 0.05 -10.89 -17.22
C ASN A 261 -1.26 -10.72 -16.46
N TYR A 262 -2.13 -11.74 -16.48
CA TYR A 262 -3.50 -11.64 -15.98
C TYR A 262 -3.78 -12.75 -14.97
N TYR A 263 -4.29 -12.38 -13.80
CA TYR A 263 -4.56 -13.33 -12.71
C TYR A 263 -5.61 -14.41 -13.10
N ASP A 264 -6.53 -14.09 -14.00
CA ASP A 264 -7.57 -14.98 -14.50
C ASP A 264 -7.11 -15.87 -15.68
N ALA A 265 -5.84 -15.75 -16.04
CA ALA A 265 -5.18 -16.60 -17.03
C ALA A 265 -4.00 -17.39 -16.43
N ILE A 266 -3.93 -17.51 -15.11
CA ILE A 266 -2.98 -18.41 -14.47
C ILE A 266 -3.39 -19.86 -14.80
N PRO A 267 -2.49 -20.68 -15.41
CA PRO A 267 -2.82 -22.06 -15.74
C PRO A 267 -2.95 -22.93 -14.48
N SER A 268 -4.01 -23.73 -14.42
CA SER A 268 -4.31 -24.60 -13.27
C SER A 268 -3.43 -25.85 -13.19
N ASP A 269 -2.79 -26.21 -14.29
CA ASP A 269 -2.01 -27.44 -14.49
C ASP A 269 -0.52 -27.18 -14.74
N TYR A 270 -0.04 -25.98 -14.54
CA TYR A 270 1.39 -25.63 -14.64
C TYR A 270 2.08 -25.69 -13.28
N ASP A 271 3.11 -26.53 -13.16
CA ASP A 271 3.82 -26.77 -11.90
C ASP A 271 5.09 -25.91 -11.72
N GLY A 272 5.50 -25.17 -12.77
CA GLY A 272 6.67 -24.29 -12.74
C GLY A 272 6.40 -22.94 -12.08
N LEU A 273 7.42 -22.09 -12.09
CA LEU A 273 7.29 -20.71 -11.61
C LEU A 273 6.55 -19.83 -12.62
N MET A 274 5.72 -18.96 -12.12
CA MET A 274 4.94 -18.01 -12.90
C MET A 274 5.21 -16.59 -12.41
N GLY A 275 5.57 -15.70 -13.33
CA GLY A 275 5.74 -14.28 -13.07
C GLY A 275 4.43 -13.56 -13.26
N VAL A 276 3.85 -13.08 -12.17
CA VAL A 276 2.58 -12.32 -12.17
C VAL A 276 2.82 -10.86 -11.83
N ALA A 277 1.97 -9.96 -12.35
CA ALA A 277 2.04 -8.55 -11.99
C ALA A 277 1.87 -8.36 -10.47
N VAL A 278 2.52 -7.34 -9.89
CA VAL A 278 2.38 -7.02 -8.44
C VAL A 278 0.92 -6.82 -8.03
N THR A 279 0.05 -6.41 -8.95
CA THR A 279 -1.40 -6.25 -8.72
C THR A 279 -2.12 -7.58 -8.45
N PHE A 280 -1.51 -8.72 -8.80
CA PHE A 280 -2.00 -10.06 -8.44
C PHE A 280 -2.13 -10.23 -6.92
N LEU A 281 -1.26 -9.58 -6.14
CA LEU A 281 -1.29 -9.70 -4.67
C LEU A 281 -2.64 -9.28 -4.06
N ASP A 282 -3.42 -8.46 -4.77
CA ASP A 282 -4.82 -8.14 -4.39
C ASP A 282 -5.78 -9.35 -4.49
N LYS A 283 -5.38 -10.38 -5.22
CA LYS A 283 -6.13 -11.63 -5.45
C LYS A 283 -5.42 -12.85 -4.86
N HIS A 284 -4.25 -12.64 -4.26
CA HIS A 284 -3.46 -13.75 -3.73
C HIS A 284 -4.22 -14.49 -2.63
N CYS A 285 -4.40 -15.78 -2.86
CA CYS A 285 -4.92 -16.75 -1.90
C CYS A 285 -3.77 -17.66 -1.45
N PRO A 286 -3.35 -17.64 -0.19
CA PRO A 286 -2.19 -18.40 0.29
C PRO A 286 -2.41 -19.90 0.31
N GLU A 287 -3.66 -20.36 0.27
CA GLU A 287 -4.03 -21.76 0.13
C GLU A 287 -3.88 -22.26 -1.31
N GLN A 288 -3.94 -21.36 -2.30
CA GLN A 288 -3.87 -21.69 -3.71
C GLN A 288 -2.48 -21.44 -4.31
N PHE A 289 -1.77 -20.42 -3.82
CA PHE A 289 -0.47 -20.01 -4.36
C PHE A 289 0.56 -19.73 -3.27
N GLU A 290 1.78 -20.14 -3.55
CA GLU A 290 2.96 -19.74 -2.80
C GLU A 290 3.66 -18.57 -3.51
N ILE A 291 4.02 -17.53 -2.77
CA ILE A 291 4.93 -16.48 -3.24
C ILE A 291 6.35 -16.99 -3.03
N VAL A 292 7.12 -17.11 -4.13
CA VAL A 292 8.47 -17.67 -4.12
C VAL A 292 9.53 -16.57 -4.20
N GLY A 293 9.22 -15.45 -4.86
CA GLY A 293 10.17 -14.38 -5.05
C GLY A 293 9.65 -13.21 -5.88
N ILE A 294 10.57 -12.41 -6.38
CA ILE A 294 10.29 -11.26 -7.24
C ILE A 294 11.39 -11.14 -8.30
N CYS A 295 11.00 -10.78 -9.53
CA CYS A 295 11.94 -10.56 -10.63
C CYS A 295 12.66 -9.21 -10.45
N LYS A 296 13.57 -9.18 -9.50
CA LYS A 296 14.44 -8.05 -9.19
C LYS A 296 15.87 -8.56 -8.95
N THR A 297 16.86 -7.83 -9.43
CA THR A 297 18.28 -8.20 -9.33
C THR A 297 18.70 -8.47 -7.88
N TRP A 298 18.25 -7.64 -6.95
CA TRP A 298 18.59 -7.75 -5.54
C TRP A 298 18.03 -9.01 -4.85
N PHE A 299 17.05 -9.69 -5.47
CA PHE A 299 16.46 -10.90 -4.91
C PHE A 299 17.28 -12.17 -5.20
N GLY A 300 18.09 -12.15 -6.26
CA GLY A 300 19.08 -13.20 -6.53
C GLY A 300 18.53 -14.45 -7.24
N MET A 301 17.33 -14.42 -7.81
CA MET A 301 16.76 -15.55 -8.59
C MET A 301 17.04 -15.47 -10.10
N ALA A 302 17.65 -14.40 -10.60
CA ALA A 302 18.02 -14.32 -11.99
C ALA A 302 19.07 -15.37 -12.35
N ASN A 303 18.84 -16.16 -13.39
CA ASN A 303 19.76 -17.17 -13.91
C ASN A 303 20.71 -16.62 -14.96
N LYS A 304 20.50 -15.38 -15.44
CA LYS A 304 21.27 -14.70 -16.47
C LYS A 304 21.31 -13.20 -16.21
N THR A 305 22.44 -12.58 -16.55
CA THR A 305 22.62 -11.12 -16.53
C THR A 305 23.13 -10.63 -17.89
N TYR A 306 22.84 -9.38 -18.21
CA TYR A 306 23.20 -8.75 -19.48
C TYR A 306 24.23 -7.64 -19.20
N PRO A 307 25.49 -7.76 -19.68
CA PRO A 307 26.56 -6.83 -19.32
C PRO A 307 26.36 -5.43 -19.89
N LYS A 308 26.04 -5.33 -21.16
CA LYS A 308 25.75 -4.06 -21.87
C LYS A 308 24.44 -4.17 -22.62
N GLN A 309 23.59 -3.17 -22.47
CA GLN A 309 22.28 -3.13 -23.12
C GLN A 309 22.09 -1.77 -23.79
N ILE A 310 21.56 -1.77 -24.99
CA ILE A 310 21.12 -0.54 -25.65
C ILE A 310 19.61 -0.43 -25.45
N GLN A 311 19.17 0.50 -24.63
CA GLN A 311 17.75 0.84 -24.56
C GLN A 311 17.38 1.75 -25.72
N VAL A 312 16.31 1.41 -26.42
CA VAL A 312 15.64 2.28 -27.39
C VAL A 312 14.32 2.73 -26.77
N ASP A 313 14.14 4.03 -26.61
CA ASP A 313 12.92 4.59 -26.05
C ASP A 313 11.79 4.70 -27.09
N LYS A 314 10.59 5.07 -26.64
CA LYS A 314 9.40 5.28 -27.50
C LYS A 314 9.59 6.28 -28.62
N LYS A 315 10.61 7.15 -28.54
CA LYS A 315 10.97 8.15 -29.58
C LYS A 315 12.11 7.70 -30.48
N GLY A 316 12.64 6.49 -30.25
CA GLY A 316 13.78 5.95 -30.99
C GLY A 316 15.15 6.38 -30.47
N ASN A 317 15.23 7.13 -29.35
CA ASN A 317 16.52 7.52 -28.76
C ASN A 317 17.20 6.30 -28.14
N ARG A 318 18.54 6.22 -28.37
CA ARG A 318 19.36 5.11 -27.86
C ARG A 318 20.21 5.54 -26.67
N SER A 319 20.27 4.70 -25.66
CA SER A 319 21.13 4.89 -24.48
C SER A 319 21.69 3.57 -23.98
N VAL A 320 22.91 3.58 -23.45
CA VAL A 320 23.51 2.41 -22.81
C VAL A 320 23.03 2.34 -21.36
N VAL A 321 22.46 1.21 -20.97
CA VAL A 321 21.84 1.00 -19.67
C VAL A 321 22.14 -0.39 -19.11
N THR A 322 21.72 -0.61 -17.86
CA THR A 322 21.75 -1.92 -17.18
C THR A 322 20.36 -2.36 -16.70
N LYS A 323 19.32 -1.63 -17.08
CA LYS A 323 17.94 -1.76 -16.58
C LYS A 323 17.30 -3.12 -16.83
N LEU A 324 17.66 -3.80 -17.95
CA LEU A 324 17.10 -5.11 -18.26
C LEU A 324 17.40 -6.14 -17.16
N ASN A 325 18.50 -5.95 -16.42
CA ASN A 325 18.83 -6.79 -15.26
C ASN A 325 17.90 -6.59 -14.06
N ASP A 326 17.18 -5.46 -13.98
CA ASP A 326 16.30 -5.14 -12.84
C ASP A 326 14.84 -5.56 -13.09
N GLY A 327 14.63 -6.63 -13.84
CA GLY A 327 13.30 -7.17 -14.12
C GLY A 327 13.35 -8.41 -15.00
N ALA A 328 12.19 -8.97 -15.30
CA ALA A 328 12.06 -10.10 -16.20
C ALA A 328 12.22 -9.65 -17.65
N ALA A 329 13.16 -10.25 -18.37
CA ALA A 329 13.43 -10.01 -19.79
C ALA A 329 12.66 -11.02 -20.65
N ILE A 330 11.98 -10.52 -21.68
CA ILE A 330 11.26 -11.34 -22.67
C ILE A 330 11.89 -11.07 -24.02
N GLU A 331 12.42 -12.11 -24.69
CA GLU A 331 12.92 -12.02 -26.06
C GLU A 331 11.76 -11.75 -27.03
N VAL A 332 11.99 -10.88 -28.01
CA VAL A 332 11.04 -10.51 -29.06
C VAL A 332 11.71 -10.52 -30.42
N ASP A 333 10.93 -10.72 -31.49
CA ASP A 333 11.46 -10.93 -32.84
C ASP A 333 12.15 -9.69 -33.48
N GLY A 334 11.92 -8.49 -32.92
CA GLY A 334 12.48 -7.26 -33.46
C GLY A 334 12.08 -5.99 -32.69
N PRO A 335 12.37 -4.81 -33.27
CA PRO A 335 11.97 -3.53 -32.71
C PRO A 335 10.46 -3.43 -32.50
N ILE A 336 10.04 -2.81 -31.39
CA ILE A 336 8.63 -2.57 -31.08
C ILE A 336 8.36 -1.08 -31.21
N GLU A 337 7.52 -0.73 -32.18
CA GLU A 337 7.15 0.67 -32.40
C GLU A 337 6.33 1.23 -31.24
N GLY A 338 6.68 2.43 -30.76
CA GLY A 338 5.96 3.13 -29.69
C GLY A 338 6.19 2.57 -28.29
N GLU A 339 7.06 1.58 -28.12
CA GLU A 339 7.43 1.02 -26.82
C GLU A 339 8.93 1.10 -26.56
N ASN A 340 9.32 0.95 -25.28
CA ASN A 340 10.72 0.81 -24.94
C ASN A 340 11.15 -0.64 -25.14
N TYR A 341 12.30 -0.85 -25.78
CA TYR A 341 12.91 -2.18 -25.91
C TYR A 341 14.43 -2.09 -25.73
N TYR A 342 15.06 -3.25 -25.59
CA TYR A 342 16.49 -3.37 -25.35
C TYR A 342 17.13 -4.25 -26.41
N ILE A 343 18.37 -3.91 -26.78
CA ILE A 343 19.20 -4.69 -27.73
C ILE A 343 20.39 -5.22 -26.93
N VAL A 344 20.59 -6.52 -26.97
CA VAL A 344 21.75 -7.22 -26.38
C VAL A 344 22.22 -8.27 -27.37
N ASP A 345 23.49 -8.19 -27.78
CA ASP A 345 24.12 -9.14 -28.71
C ASP A 345 23.28 -9.42 -29.99
N GLY A 346 22.66 -8.37 -30.53
CA GLY A 346 21.83 -8.45 -31.76
C GLY A 346 20.41 -8.96 -31.53
N LYS A 347 20.05 -9.38 -30.32
CA LYS A 347 18.70 -9.79 -29.96
C LYS A 347 17.91 -8.66 -29.32
N TYR A 348 16.59 -8.73 -29.42
CA TYR A 348 15.67 -7.73 -28.91
C TYR A 348 14.92 -8.26 -27.73
N TYR A 349 14.75 -7.39 -26.71
CA TYR A 349 14.08 -7.74 -25.45
C TYR A 349 13.11 -6.65 -25.02
N THR A 350 12.01 -7.06 -24.40
CA THR A 350 11.20 -6.18 -23.57
C THR A 350 11.44 -6.52 -22.10
N GLN A 351 11.24 -5.53 -21.23
CA GLN A 351 11.27 -5.76 -19.79
C GLN A 351 9.85 -5.77 -19.24
N ALA A 352 9.42 -6.88 -18.66
CA ALA A 352 8.19 -6.90 -17.91
C ALA A 352 8.33 -6.01 -16.65
N TYR A 353 7.30 -5.18 -16.38
CA TYR A 353 7.24 -4.44 -15.14
C TYR A 353 7.33 -5.43 -13.95
N ALA A 354 7.67 -4.95 -12.75
CA ALA A 354 7.94 -5.81 -11.61
C ALA A 354 6.96 -6.99 -11.50
N ARG A 355 7.52 -8.20 -11.49
CA ARG A 355 6.79 -9.48 -11.39
C ARG A 355 7.08 -10.17 -10.08
N VAL A 356 6.02 -10.58 -9.40
CA VAL A 356 6.10 -11.51 -8.27
C VAL A 356 6.15 -12.92 -8.85
N LEU A 357 7.07 -13.75 -8.37
CA LEU A 357 7.17 -15.15 -8.74
C LEU A 357 6.30 -15.97 -7.81
N ILE A 358 5.36 -16.70 -8.39
CA ILE A 358 4.44 -17.59 -7.68
C ILE A 358 4.57 -19.01 -8.18
N ARG A 359 4.14 -19.93 -7.34
CA ARG A 359 3.90 -21.33 -7.67
C ARG A 359 2.56 -21.76 -7.12
N LYS A 360 1.86 -22.63 -7.83
CA LYS A 360 0.64 -23.27 -7.35
C LYS A 360 0.96 -24.22 -6.18
N ARG A 361 0.04 -24.35 -5.25
CA ARG A 361 0.08 -25.31 -4.14
C ARG A 361 -0.71 -26.57 -4.43
#